data_322bac6564d1232618eed2d3aff50924
#
_entry.id   322bac6564d1232618eed2d3aff50924
#
_cell.length_a   1.000
_cell.length_b   1.000
_cell.length_c   1.000
_cell.angle_alpha   90.00
_cell.angle_beta   90.00
_cell.angle_gamma   90.00
#
_symmetry.space_group_name_H-M   'P 1'
#
loop_
_entity.id
_entity.type
_entity.pdbx_description
1 polymer ?
#
loop_
_entity_poly.entity_id
_entity_poly.type
_entity_poly.pdbx_seq_one_letter_code
_entity_poly.pdbx_strand_id
1 'polypeptide(L)'
;MRGLGTLICLLTLASQAPASAPDHSPRPLARQAVAQAAPAPRPSVVVTAAPDGTLSRLRPEARPSAPAAAPAQDPRAVEEPAVTPDVSTAGSALVKAFAARSPQAIALSVRPLVRPKALVEKAMARRRERARGAVCGDLAIQGQEVGFVPGRIPACGIDNAVKLRSVAGVSLSQQALVDCTTARTLKRWIEEGLKPAVGSQGGGVAGLRVAAHYACRTRNNRPGGKVSEHGKGRAIDIAGVMLRDGSEISVLRDWGGGAKGRALKQMHRTACGRFGTVLGPGSDGYHRDHLHFDTARYRSGSYCR
;
A
#
# COMPACT_ATOMS: atom_id res chain seq x y z
N MET A 1 81.79 24.98 -32.82
CA MET A 1 82.26 24.03 -31.81
C MET A 1 81.09 23.69 -30.90
N ARG A 2 80.77 22.42 -30.82
CA ARG A 2 79.49 21.88 -30.23
C ARG A 2 79.73 21.65 -28.75
N GLY A 3 78.87 22.19 -27.90
CA GLY A 3 78.87 21.90 -26.45
C GLY A 3 77.58 21.14 -26.13
N LEU A 4 77.72 19.85 -25.81
CA LEU A 4 76.68 18.93 -25.40
C LEU A 4 76.45 19.10 -23.91
N GLY A 5 75.31 19.65 -23.50
CA GLY A 5 74.92 19.74 -22.08
C GLY A 5 74.02 18.56 -21.70
N THR A 6 74.55 17.67 -20.88
CA THR A 6 73.87 16.48 -20.37
C THR A 6 72.95 16.88 -19.21
N LEU A 7 71.65 16.71 -19.39
CA LEU A 7 70.63 16.95 -18.34
C LEU A 7 70.46 15.67 -17.52
N ILE A 8 70.93 15.67 -16.26
CA ILE A 8 70.78 14.60 -15.29
C ILE A 8 69.40 14.77 -14.62
N CYS A 9 68.46 13.87 -14.93
CA CYS A 9 67.17 13.83 -14.32
C CYS A 9 67.23 12.98 -13.03
N LEU A 10 67.20 13.64 -11.87
CA LEU A 10 67.13 12.98 -10.55
C LEU A 10 65.71 12.51 -10.32
N LEU A 11 65.47 11.19 -10.43
CA LEU A 11 64.24 10.54 -9.98
C LEU A 11 64.27 10.40 -8.44
N THR A 12 63.48 11.19 -7.73
CA THR A 12 63.21 10.96 -6.31
C THR A 12 62.14 9.88 -6.18
N LEU A 13 62.51 8.69 -5.73
CA LEU A 13 61.59 7.65 -5.29
C LEU A 13 60.93 8.10 -3.99
N ALA A 14 59.64 8.46 -4.05
CA ALA A 14 58.82 8.62 -2.87
C ALA A 14 58.46 7.21 -2.34
N SER A 15 59.04 6.84 -1.20
CA SER A 15 58.72 5.62 -0.46
C SER A 15 57.30 5.77 0.13
N GLN A 16 56.35 5.00 -0.39
CA GLN A 16 54.99 4.90 0.20
C GLN A 16 55.08 3.91 1.37
N ALA A 17 54.89 4.38 2.58
CA ALA A 17 54.72 3.52 3.75
C ALA A 17 53.35 2.78 3.64
N PRO A 18 53.26 1.48 3.93
CA PRO A 18 52.02 0.77 3.98
C PRO A 18 51.19 1.29 5.15
N ALA A 19 49.93 1.71 4.87
CA ALA A 19 48.98 2.03 5.90
C ALA A 19 48.54 0.74 6.60
N SER A 20 48.99 0.55 7.84
CA SER A 20 48.55 -0.54 8.70
C SER A 20 47.09 -0.32 9.06
N ALA A 21 46.22 -1.28 8.72
CA ALA A 21 44.83 -1.31 9.18
C ALA A 21 44.80 -1.52 10.71
N PRO A 22 43.88 -0.89 11.45
CA PRO A 22 43.77 -1.10 12.89
C PRO A 22 43.33 -2.53 13.21
N ASP A 23 44.12 -3.22 14.01
CA ASP A 23 44.00 -4.65 14.36
C ASP A 23 42.80 -5.02 15.26
N HIS A 24 41.98 -4.08 15.67
CA HIS A 24 40.82 -4.35 16.51
C HIS A 24 39.60 -3.60 16.05
N SER A 25 38.72 -4.30 15.34
CA SER A 25 37.31 -3.95 15.26
C SER A 25 36.65 -4.29 16.61
N PRO A 26 36.01 -3.32 17.33
CA PRO A 26 35.35 -3.65 18.58
C PRO A 26 34.18 -4.60 18.28
N ARG A 27 34.26 -5.85 18.74
CA ARG A 27 33.15 -6.79 18.73
C ARG A 27 31.96 -6.13 19.48
N PRO A 28 30.74 -6.16 18.94
CA PRO A 28 29.56 -5.77 19.71
C PRO A 28 29.48 -6.66 20.95
N LEU A 29 29.51 -6.05 22.13
CA LEU A 29 29.23 -6.75 23.40
C LEU A 29 27.81 -7.36 23.28
N ALA A 30 27.70 -8.65 23.58
CA ALA A 30 26.44 -9.34 23.67
C ALA A 30 25.54 -8.57 24.66
N ARG A 31 24.36 -8.15 24.18
CA ARG A 31 23.34 -7.57 25.07
C ARG A 31 23.05 -8.57 26.18
N GLN A 32 23.35 -8.20 27.41
CA GLN A 32 22.88 -8.93 28.57
C GLN A 32 21.36 -8.99 28.48
N ALA A 33 20.80 -10.20 28.55
CA ALA A 33 19.38 -10.42 28.64
C ALA A 33 18.87 -9.70 29.90
N VAL A 34 18.13 -8.61 29.71
CA VAL A 34 17.38 -7.97 30.78
C VAL A 34 16.32 -8.98 31.21
N ALA A 35 16.45 -9.52 32.42
CA ALA A 35 15.42 -10.37 33.01
C ALA A 35 14.08 -9.62 32.93
N GLN A 36 13.11 -10.22 32.26
CA GLN A 36 11.75 -9.68 32.20
C GLN A 36 11.20 -9.67 33.64
N ALA A 37 11.04 -8.48 34.21
CA ALA A 37 10.30 -8.31 35.44
C ALA A 37 8.88 -8.84 35.21
N ALA A 38 8.42 -9.69 36.14
CA ALA A 38 7.06 -10.19 36.12
C ALA A 38 6.06 -9.02 36.07
N PRO A 39 4.95 -9.14 35.35
CA PRO A 39 3.95 -8.09 35.27
C PRO A 39 3.40 -7.82 36.66
N ALA A 40 3.40 -6.55 37.06
CA ALA A 40 2.80 -6.11 38.33
C ALA A 40 1.32 -6.53 38.38
N PRO A 41 0.80 -6.97 39.53
CA PRO A 41 -0.59 -7.33 39.69
C PRO A 41 -1.48 -6.12 39.37
N ARG A 42 -2.50 -6.33 38.55
CA ARG A 42 -3.49 -5.30 38.22
C ARG A 42 -4.20 -4.86 39.51
N PRO A 43 -4.41 -3.56 39.73
CA PRO A 43 -5.18 -3.11 40.87
C PRO A 43 -6.59 -3.67 40.76
N SER A 44 -6.99 -4.47 41.78
CA SER A 44 -8.36 -4.91 41.94
C SER A 44 -9.20 -3.68 42.27
N VAL A 45 -10.16 -3.35 41.41
CA VAL A 45 -11.17 -2.34 41.75
C VAL A 45 -12.08 -2.94 42.80
N VAL A 46 -11.90 -2.52 44.04
CA VAL A 46 -12.84 -2.79 45.11
C VAL A 46 -14.06 -1.90 44.86
N VAL A 47 -15.14 -2.49 44.36
CA VAL A 47 -16.44 -1.83 44.30
C VAL A 47 -17.02 -1.86 45.72
N THR A 48 -16.91 -0.77 46.47
CA THR A 48 -17.66 -0.54 47.68
C THR A 48 -19.12 -0.33 47.29
N ALA A 49 -19.98 -1.28 47.67
CA ALA A 49 -21.42 -1.14 47.55
C ALA A 49 -21.91 -0.03 48.49
N ALA A 50 -22.61 0.96 47.96
CA ALA A 50 -23.34 1.94 48.71
C ALA A 50 -24.63 1.29 49.27
N PRO A 51 -25.10 1.71 50.46
CA PRO A 51 -26.14 0.97 51.22
C PRO A 51 -27.58 1.27 50.83
N ASP A 52 -27.89 1.84 49.69
CA ASP A 52 -29.27 2.16 49.29
C ASP A 52 -29.63 1.47 47.97
N GLY A 53 -30.41 0.44 48.18
CA GLY A 53 -30.86 -0.51 47.16
C GLY A 53 -31.78 0.03 46.06
N THR A 54 -31.30 0.93 45.22
CA THR A 54 -31.99 1.32 43.97
C THR A 54 -31.05 1.21 42.77
N LEU A 55 -30.80 -0.06 42.40
CA LEU A 55 -30.33 -0.35 41.04
C LEU A 55 -31.52 -0.26 40.09
N SER A 56 -31.79 0.91 39.57
CA SER A 56 -32.63 1.07 38.40
C SER A 56 -31.95 0.35 37.24
N ARG A 57 -32.41 -0.87 36.94
CA ARG A 57 -32.03 -1.60 35.74
C ARG A 57 -32.58 -0.81 34.57
N LEU A 58 -31.75 -0.15 33.81
CA LEU A 58 -32.04 0.26 32.46
C LEU A 58 -32.23 -1.02 31.64
N ARG A 59 -33.46 -1.54 31.63
CA ARG A 59 -33.90 -2.57 30.72
C ARG A 59 -33.92 -1.97 29.32
N PRO A 60 -33.28 -2.57 28.31
CA PRO A 60 -33.50 -2.15 26.95
C PRO A 60 -35.00 -2.27 26.64
N GLU A 61 -35.60 -1.19 26.19
CA GLU A 61 -37.00 -1.15 25.74
C GLU A 61 -37.20 -2.15 24.61
N ALA A 62 -38.14 -3.06 24.79
CA ALA A 62 -38.42 -4.09 23.81
C ALA A 62 -38.88 -3.43 22.52
N ARG A 63 -38.29 -3.78 21.41
CA ARG A 63 -38.72 -3.43 20.06
C ARG A 63 -40.22 -3.71 19.94
N PRO A 64 -41.05 -2.79 19.40
CA PRO A 64 -42.44 -3.04 19.22
C PRO A 64 -42.64 -4.30 18.37
N SER A 65 -43.48 -5.20 18.88
CA SER A 65 -43.85 -6.45 18.22
C SER A 65 -44.47 -6.14 16.85
N ALA A 66 -43.99 -6.83 15.83
CA ALA A 66 -44.62 -6.84 14.53
C ALA A 66 -46.09 -7.26 14.67
N PRO A 67 -47.04 -6.68 13.87
CA PRO A 67 -48.42 -7.07 13.92
C PRO A 67 -48.55 -8.57 13.64
N ALA A 68 -49.40 -9.23 14.43
CA ALA A 68 -49.71 -10.64 14.36
C ALA A 68 -50.03 -11.04 12.90
N ALA A 69 -49.32 -12.03 12.40
CA ALA A 69 -49.66 -12.67 11.13
C ALA A 69 -51.07 -13.22 11.19
N ALA A 70 -51.87 -12.91 10.20
CA ALA A 70 -53.20 -13.51 9.98
C ALA A 70 -53.05 -15.04 9.90
N PRO A 71 -54.08 -15.80 10.37
CA PRO A 71 -53.99 -17.26 10.40
C PRO A 71 -53.78 -17.82 8.99
N ALA A 72 -52.85 -18.76 8.90
CA ALA A 72 -52.58 -19.50 7.68
C ALA A 72 -53.84 -20.21 7.23
N GLN A 73 -54.31 -19.88 6.03
CA GLN A 73 -55.36 -20.64 5.35
C GLN A 73 -54.74 -21.96 4.86
N ASP A 74 -55.41 -23.05 5.24
CA ASP A 74 -55.17 -24.44 4.84
C ASP A 74 -55.00 -24.54 3.32
N PRO A 75 -53.94 -25.10 2.78
CA PRO A 75 -53.78 -25.30 1.34
C PRO A 75 -54.53 -26.55 0.93
N ARG A 76 -55.86 -26.49 0.84
CA ARG A 76 -56.64 -27.49 0.10
C ARG A 76 -56.58 -27.20 -1.36
N ALA A 77 -55.92 -28.09 -2.06
CA ALA A 77 -56.13 -28.46 -3.47
C ALA A 77 -56.71 -27.37 -4.35
N VAL A 78 -55.84 -26.61 -4.96
CA VAL A 78 -56.17 -25.97 -6.22
C VAL A 78 -55.45 -26.77 -7.30
N GLU A 79 -56.29 -27.42 -8.08
CA GLU A 79 -55.99 -28.13 -9.30
C GLU A 79 -55.03 -27.29 -10.16
N GLU A 80 -53.90 -27.87 -10.54
CA GLU A 80 -52.86 -27.29 -11.37
C GLU A 80 -53.43 -26.97 -12.75
N PRO A 81 -53.61 -25.71 -13.16
CA PRO A 81 -53.97 -25.42 -14.54
C PRO A 81 -52.74 -25.67 -15.41
N ALA A 82 -52.91 -26.53 -16.36
CA ALA A 82 -52.02 -26.92 -17.40
C ALA A 82 -51.23 -25.72 -17.98
N VAL A 83 -49.90 -25.94 -18.03
CA VAL A 83 -48.94 -25.35 -18.99
C VAL A 83 -49.13 -23.86 -19.27
N THR A 84 -48.57 -23.02 -18.43
CA THR A 84 -48.21 -21.67 -18.85
C THR A 84 -47.12 -21.77 -19.92
N PRO A 85 -47.33 -21.19 -21.13
CA PRO A 85 -46.26 -21.16 -22.12
C PRO A 85 -45.07 -20.39 -21.51
N ASP A 86 -43.90 -20.99 -21.54
CA ASP A 86 -42.64 -20.44 -21.05
C ASP A 86 -42.40 -19.04 -21.64
N VAL A 87 -42.67 -18.00 -20.83
CA VAL A 87 -42.45 -16.60 -21.19
C VAL A 87 -41.02 -16.34 -21.69
N SER A 88 -40.10 -17.20 -21.30
CA SER A 88 -38.71 -17.18 -21.76
C SER A 88 -38.58 -17.50 -23.24
N THR A 89 -39.38 -18.44 -23.74
CA THR A 89 -39.39 -18.84 -25.15
C THR A 89 -40.04 -17.80 -26.06
N ALA A 90 -41.14 -17.19 -25.61
CA ALA A 90 -41.83 -16.12 -26.35
C ALA A 90 -40.96 -14.85 -26.43
N GLY A 91 -40.30 -14.45 -25.33
CA GLY A 91 -39.36 -13.34 -25.30
C GLY A 91 -38.15 -13.57 -26.21
N SER A 92 -37.61 -14.79 -26.23
CA SER A 92 -36.52 -15.17 -27.13
C SER A 92 -36.92 -15.16 -28.60
N ALA A 93 -38.15 -15.57 -28.94
CA ALA A 93 -38.66 -15.56 -30.31
C ALA A 93 -38.88 -14.13 -30.83
N LEU A 94 -39.44 -13.25 -29.99
CA LEU A 94 -39.65 -11.83 -30.33
C LEU A 94 -38.33 -11.12 -30.51
N VAL A 95 -37.35 -11.29 -29.62
CA VAL A 95 -36.02 -10.68 -29.74
C VAL A 95 -35.29 -11.17 -31.00
N LYS A 96 -35.39 -12.46 -31.33
CA LYS A 96 -34.86 -13.00 -32.59
C LYS A 96 -35.54 -12.41 -33.82
N ALA A 97 -36.87 -12.22 -33.80
CA ALA A 97 -37.62 -11.64 -34.89
C ALA A 97 -37.30 -10.16 -35.13
N PHE A 98 -37.05 -9.38 -34.05
CA PHE A 98 -36.60 -8.00 -34.16
C PHE A 98 -35.12 -7.90 -34.60
N ALA A 99 -34.26 -8.76 -34.09
CA ALA A 99 -32.86 -8.81 -34.47
C ALA A 99 -32.68 -9.18 -35.97
N ALA A 100 -33.51 -10.08 -36.50
CA ALA A 100 -33.46 -10.49 -37.89
C ALA A 100 -33.87 -9.38 -38.88
N ARG A 101 -34.50 -8.29 -38.44
CA ARG A 101 -34.90 -7.15 -39.26
C ARG A 101 -33.85 -6.04 -39.35
N SER A 102 -32.81 -6.10 -38.56
CA SER A 102 -31.71 -5.14 -38.64
C SER A 102 -30.63 -5.61 -39.63
N PRO A 103 -30.24 -4.80 -40.60
CA PRO A 103 -29.14 -5.16 -41.53
C PRO A 103 -27.78 -5.37 -40.84
N GLN A 104 -27.67 -4.98 -39.59
CA GLN A 104 -26.45 -5.13 -38.75
C GLN A 104 -26.62 -6.24 -37.67
N ALA A 105 -27.74 -6.97 -37.66
CA ALA A 105 -27.98 -8.00 -36.68
C ALA A 105 -27.13 -9.24 -36.97
N ILE A 106 -26.32 -9.63 -36.00
CA ILE A 106 -25.58 -10.90 -36.04
C ILE A 106 -26.62 -12.04 -35.89
N ALA A 107 -26.79 -12.86 -36.93
CA ALA A 107 -27.78 -13.93 -36.97
C ALA A 107 -27.60 -14.99 -35.87
N LEU A 108 -26.42 -15.10 -35.29
CA LEU A 108 -26.08 -16.00 -34.20
C LEU A 108 -25.24 -15.23 -33.16
N SER A 109 -25.86 -14.79 -32.09
CA SER A 109 -25.13 -14.35 -30.90
C SER A 109 -24.59 -15.58 -30.19
N VAL A 110 -23.27 -15.75 -30.20
CA VAL A 110 -22.60 -16.81 -29.44
C VAL A 110 -22.81 -16.47 -27.96
N ARG A 111 -23.65 -17.25 -27.26
CA ARG A 111 -23.75 -17.13 -25.79
C ARG A 111 -22.36 -17.37 -25.20
N PRO A 112 -21.88 -16.51 -24.28
CA PRO A 112 -20.65 -16.76 -23.58
C PRO A 112 -20.71 -18.17 -22.96
N LEU A 113 -19.68 -19.00 -23.23
CA LEU A 113 -19.58 -20.30 -22.60
C LEU A 113 -19.57 -20.16 -21.09
N VAL A 114 -20.34 -21.03 -20.40
CA VAL A 114 -20.32 -21.08 -18.94
C VAL A 114 -18.89 -21.33 -18.47
N ARG A 115 -18.37 -20.46 -17.63
CA ARG A 115 -16.99 -20.63 -17.10
C ARG A 115 -16.88 -21.95 -16.37
N PRO A 116 -15.79 -22.73 -16.59
CA PRO A 116 -15.56 -23.98 -15.87
C PRO A 116 -15.63 -23.76 -14.35
N LYS A 117 -16.34 -24.64 -13.65
CA LYS A 117 -16.53 -24.54 -12.18
C LYS A 117 -15.21 -24.36 -11.43
N ALA A 118 -14.16 -25.08 -11.81
CA ALA A 118 -12.83 -24.98 -11.21
C ALA A 118 -12.22 -23.56 -11.33
N LEU A 119 -12.44 -22.85 -12.44
CA LEU A 119 -11.98 -21.47 -12.59
C LEU A 119 -12.76 -20.51 -11.68
N VAL A 120 -14.08 -20.72 -11.54
CA VAL A 120 -14.93 -19.91 -10.65
C VAL A 120 -14.51 -20.15 -9.20
N GLU A 121 -14.35 -21.39 -8.77
CA GLU A 121 -13.90 -21.75 -7.41
C GLU A 121 -12.53 -21.16 -7.09
N LYS A 122 -11.57 -21.26 -8.01
CA LYS A 122 -10.24 -20.67 -7.86
C LYS A 122 -10.30 -19.13 -7.75
N ALA A 123 -11.15 -18.49 -8.54
CA ALA A 123 -11.35 -17.02 -8.46
C ALA A 123 -11.99 -16.61 -7.13
N MET A 124 -12.98 -17.36 -6.66
CA MET A 124 -13.65 -17.11 -5.37
C MET A 124 -12.71 -17.37 -4.18
N ALA A 125 -11.88 -18.41 -4.22
CA ALA A 125 -10.86 -18.68 -3.21
C ALA A 125 -9.85 -17.53 -3.11
N ARG A 126 -9.33 -17.04 -4.25
CA ARG A 126 -8.45 -15.87 -4.30
C ARG A 126 -9.13 -14.60 -3.76
N ARG A 127 -10.41 -14.40 -4.04
CA ARG A 127 -11.17 -13.25 -3.51
C ARG A 127 -11.32 -13.35 -2.00
N ARG A 128 -11.62 -14.53 -1.47
CA ARG A 128 -11.70 -14.76 -0.01
C ARG A 128 -10.34 -14.52 0.68
N GLU A 129 -9.26 -15.00 0.09
CA GLU A 129 -7.91 -14.76 0.59
C GLU A 129 -7.55 -13.27 0.60
N ARG A 130 -7.85 -12.54 -0.48
CA ARG A 130 -7.67 -11.08 -0.54
C ARG A 130 -8.54 -10.37 0.50
N ALA A 131 -9.76 -10.80 0.73
CA ALA A 131 -10.63 -10.21 1.73
C ALA A 131 -10.06 -10.34 3.15
N ARG A 132 -9.39 -11.45 3.47
CA ARG A 132 -8.75 -11.66 4.79
C ARG A 132 -7.56 -10.72 5.05
N GLY A 133 -6.84 -10.32 4.01
CA GLY A 133 -5.70 -9.42 4.14
C GLY A 133 -5.99 -7.98 3.69
N ALA A 134 -7.23 -7.65 3.37
CA ALA A 134 -7.62 -6.32 2.94
C ALA A 134 -7.64 -5.35 4.11
N VAL A 135 -7.04 -4.18 3.93
CA VAL A 135 -7.07 -3.09 4.90
C VAL A 135 -7.60 -1.81 4.26
N CYS A 136 -7.96 -0.83 5.06
CA CYS A 136 -8.53 0.44 4.59
C CYS A 136 -9.84 0.28 3.78
N GLY A 137 -10.54 -0.85 3.89
CA GLY A 137 -11.77 -1.14 3.13
C GLY A 137 -11.56 -1.39 1.64
N ASP A 138 -10.34 -1.74 1.19
CA ASP A 138 -10.00 -1.95 -0.23
C ASP A 138 -9.27 -3.28 -0.44
N LEU A 139 -9.84 -4.18 -1.26
CA LEU A 139 -9.28 -5.49 -1.59
C LEU A 139 -7.93 -5.42 -2.32
N ALA A 140 -7.60 -4.30 -2.93
CA ALA A 140 -6.31 -4.10 -3.60
C ALA A 140 -5.21 -3.58 -2.66
N ILE A 141 -5.55 -3.24 -1.41
CA ILE A 141 -4.61 -2.82 -0.38
C ILE A 141 -4.49 -3.97 0.61
N GLN A 142 -3.34 -4.63 0.62
CA GLN A 142 -3.10 -5.84 1.39
C GLN A 142 -2.12 -5.57 2.53
N GLY A 143 -2.46 -5.98 3.73
CA GLY A 143 -1.64 -5.75 4.91
C GLY A 143 -2.31 -6.25 6.17
N GLN A 144 -2.05 -5.55 7.26
CA GLN A 144 -2.60 -5.79 8.58
C GLN A 144 -3.03 -4.46 9.20
N GLU A 145 -4.19 -4.40 9.82
CA GLU A 145 -4.59 -3.29 10.67
C GLU A 145 -3.78 -3.35 11.98
N VAL A 146 -3.20 -2.22 12.36
CA VAL A 146 -2.38 -2.07 13.56
C VAL A 146 -3.12 -1.27 14.63
N GLY A 147 -4.00 -0.36 14.20
CA GLY A 147 -4.70 0.55 15.07
C GLY A 147 -3.83 1.75 15.47
N PHE A 148 -3.93 2.16 16.75
CA PHE A 148 -3.18 3.31 17.24
C PHE A 148 -1.69 3.00 17.44
N VAL A 149 -0.83 3.84 16.86
CA VAL A 149 0.63 3.81 17.06
C VAL A 149 1.04 5.09 17.77
N PRO A 150 1.47 5.04 19.04
CA PRO A 150 1.91 6.22 19.78
C PRO A 150 3.24 6.77 19.23
N GLY A 151 3.39 8.08 19.31
CA GLY A 151 4.67 8.76 18.99
C GLY A 151 5.51 8.99 20.24
N ARG A 152 6.83 8.97 20.10
CA ARG A 152 7.77 9.28 21.19
C ARG A 152 7.94 10.79 21.43
N ILE A 153 7.60 11.61 20.45
CA ILE A 153 7.61 13.07 20.58
C ILE A 153 6.22 13.60 20.21
N PRO A 154 5.81 14.76 20.75
CA PRO A 154 4.54 15.38 20.40
C PRO A 154 4.33 15.50 18.88
N ALA A 155 3.10 15.32 18.44
CA ALA A 155 2.68 15.33 17.03
C ALA A 155 3.23 14.18 16.15
N CYS A 156 3.98 13.22 16.70
CA CYS A 156 4.14 11.90 16.08
C CYS A 156 2.99 10.97 16.48
N GLY A 157 2.79 9.93 15.69
CA GLY A 157 1.81 8.88 15.92
C GLY A 157 0.87 8.68 14.73
N ILE A 158 0.13 7.58 14.74
CA ILE A 158 -0.86 7.25 13.72
C ILE A 158 -2.09 6.70 14.43
N ASP A 159 -3.26 7.32 14.25
CA ASP A 159 -4.49 6.89 14.93
C ASP A 159 -5.01 5.54 14.41
N ASN A 160 -5.00 5.35 13.10
CA ASN A 160 -5.49 4.15 12.43
C ASN A 160 -4.42 3.64 11.46
N ALA A 161 -3.35 3.09 12.02
CA ALA A 161 -2.22 2.60 11.26
C ALA A 161 -2.53 1.27 10.58
N VAL A 162 -1.99 1.12 9.37
CA VAL A 162 -1.96 -0.13 8.62
C VAL A 162 -0.53 -0.48 8.24
N LYS A 163 -0.19 -1.76 8.31
CA LYS A 163 1.10 -2.30 7.91
C LYS A 163 0.96 -2.96 6.56
N LEU A 164 1.31 -2.24 5.51
CA LEU A 164 1.15 -2.65 4.11
C LEU A 164 2.14 -3.74 3.72
N ARG A 165 1.67 -4.75 3.01
CA ARG A 165 2.47 -5.82 2.38
C ARG A 165 2.51 -5.66 0.87
N SER A 166 1.37 -5.37 0.24
CA SER A 166 1.27 -5.09 -1.18
C SER A 166 0.10 -4.17 -1.48
N VAL A 167 0.19 -3.41 -2.56
CA VAL A 167 -0.83 -2.44 -2.98
C VAL A 167 -1.04 -2.58 -4.49
N ALA A 168 -2.29 -2.71 -4.93
CA ALA A 168 -2.67 -2.89 -6.34
C ALA A 168 -1.90 -4.03 -7.05
N GLY A 169 -1.59 -5.11 -6.32
CA GLY A 169 -0.84 -6.27 -6.82
C GLY A 169 0.68 -6.06 -6.92
N VAL A 170 1.20 -4.93 -6.44
CA VAL A 170 2.63 -4.61 -6.34
C VAL A 170 3.10 -4.87 -4.91
N SER A 171 4.10 -5.74 -4.74
CA SER A 171 4.68 -6.05 -3.43
C SER A 171 5.52 -4.90 -2.90
N LEU A 172 5.67 -4.80 -1.58
CA LEU A 172 6.61 -3.89 -0.93
C LEU A 172 7.80 -4.68 -0.39
N SER A 173 9.02 -4.22 -0.61
CA SER A 173 10.25 -4.90 -0.16
C SER A 173 10.32 -5.04 1.36
N GLN A 174 9.66 -4.14 2.08
CA GLN A 174 9.41 -4.20 3.51
C GLN A 174 7.98 -3.73 3.78
N GLN A 175 7.40 -4.22 4.86
CA GLN A 175 6.05 -3.81 5.25
C GLN A 175 6.05 -2.35 5.71
N ALA A 176 5.29 -1.51 5.02
CA ALA A 176 5.24 -0.07 5.31
C ALA A 176 4.11 0.26 6.28
N LEU A 177 4.45 0.91 7.40
CA LEU A 177 3.49 1.40 8.38
C LEU A 177 3.07 2.83 7.99
N VAL A 178 1.79 3.00 7.65
CA VAL A 178 1.21 4.27 7.18
C VAL A 178 -0.26 4.39 7.61
N ASP A 179 -0.86 5.57 7.37
CA ASP A 179 -2.31 5.75 7.50
C ASP A 179 -3.07 5.29 6.23
N CYS A 180 -4.38 5.11 6.35
CA CYS A 180 -5.22 4.69 5.22
C CYS A 180 -5.32 5.74 4.09
N THR A 181 -5.13 7.02 4.38
CA THR A 181 -5.10 8.06 3.36
C THR A 181 -3.89 7.88 2.46
N THR A 182 -2.73 7.67 3.06
CA THR A 182 -1.48 7.38 2.34
C THR A 182 -1.57 6.08 1.55
N ALA A 183 -2.13 5.02 2.16
CA ALA A 183 -2.31 3.73 1.49
C ALA A 183 -3.20 3.83 0.23
N ARG A 184 -4.34 4.54 0.31
CA ARG A 184 -5.24 4.75 -0.84
C ARG A 184 -4.62 5.66 -1.90
N THR A 185 -3.85 6.67 -1.50
CA THR A 185 -3.14 7.55 -2.43
C THR A 185 -2.04 6.79 -3.16
N LEU A 186 -1.30 5.95 -2.44
CA LEU A 186 -0.29 5.05 -3.01
C LEU A 186 -0.91 4.09 -4.03
N LYS A 187 -2.09 3.50 -3.73
CA LYS A 187 -2.82 2.65 -4.67
C LYS A 187 -3.10 3.37 -5.99
N ARG A 188 -3.72 4.55 -5.92
CA ARG A 188 -4.04 5.34 -7.13
C ARG A 188 -2.79 5.67 -7.93
N TRP A 189 -1.72 6.07 -7.26
CA TRP A 189 -0.46 6.35 -7.93
C TRP A 189 0.16 5.09 -8.57
N ILE A 190 0.08 3.93 -7.93
CA ILE A 190 0.56 2.67 -8.51
C ILE A 190 -0.22 2.34 -9.79
N GLU A 191 -1.55 2.50 -9.78
CA GLU A 191 -2.42 2.16 -10.91
C GLU A 191 -2.25 3.15 -12.07
N GLU A 192 -2.24 4.44 -11.78
CA GLU A 192 -2.31 5.52 -12.77
C GLU A 192 -0.96 6.16 -13.11
N GLY A 193 0.06 5.94 -12.31
CA GLY A 193 1.38 6.55 -12.46
C GLY A 193 2.49 5.52 -12.64
N LEU A 194 2.72 4.65 -11.65
CA LEU A 194 3.81 3.69 -11.66
C LEU A 194 3.70 2.68 -12.81
N LYS A 195 2.57 1.95 -12.89
CA LYS A 195 2.40 0.91 -13.90
C LYS A 195 2.48 1.44 -15.33
N PRO A 196 1.82 2.56 -15.69
CA PRO A 196 1.98 3.17 -17.01
C PRO A 196 3.40 3.66 -17.27
N ALA A 197 4.11 4.21 -16.26
CA ALA A 197 5.47 4.71 -16.44
C ALA A 197 6.48 3.59 -16.72
N VAL A 198 6.34 2.45 -16.10
CA VAL A 198 7.18 1.27 -16.33
C VAL A 198 6.77 0.54 -17.60
N GLY A 199 5.48 0.45 -17.90
CA GLY A 199 4.96 -0.26 -19.08
C GLY A 199 5.38 -1.73 -19.07
N SER A 200 5.92 -2.19 -20.20
CA SER A 200 6.40 -3.56 -20.39
C SER A 200 7.87 -3.79 -20.00
N GLN A 201 8.60 -2.76 -19.53
CA GLN A 201 10.00 -2.92 -19.13
C GLN A 201 10.15 -4.06 -18.10
N GLY A 202 11.08 -4.97 -18.35
CA GLY A 202 11.34 -6.13 -17.48
C GLY A 202 10.13 -7.01 -17.19
N GLY A 203 9.18 -7.08 -18.13
CA GLY A 203 7.91 -7.81 -17.96
C GLY A 203 6.89 -7.09 -17.05
N GLY A 204 7.15 -5.83 -16.68
CA GLY A 204 6.29 -4.99 -15.85
C GLY A 204 6.67 -5.00 -14.36
N VAL A 205 5.92 -4.25 -13.56
CA VAL A 205 6.18 -4.06 -12.13
C VAL A 205 5.88 -5.32 -11.33
N ALA A 206 6.82 -5.76 -10.50
CA ALA A 206 6.66 -6.81 -9.49
C ALA A 206 6.53 -6.23 -8.09
N GLY A 207 7.33 -5.21 -7.75
CA GLY A 207 7.36 -4.62 -6.42
C GLY A 207 7.97 -3.23 -6.37
N LEU A 208 7.85 -2.60 -5.19
CA LEU A 208 8.51 -1.34 -4.84
C LEU A 208 9.58 -1.61 -3.79
N ARG A 209 10.77 -1.06 -4.00
CA ARG A 209 11.79 -1.00 -2.97
C ARG A 209 11.53 0.21 -2.09
N VAL A 210 10.99 -0.05 -0.90
CA VAL A 210 10.69 0.96 0.11
C VAL A 210 11.98 1.28 0.86
N ALA A 211 12.37 2.56 0.90
CA ALA A 211 13.52 3.05 1.67
C ALA A 211 13.10 3.41 3.10
N ALA A 212 11.97 4.11 3.27
CA ALA A 212 11.45 4.48 4.57
C ALA A 212 9.92 4.59 4.57
N HIS A 213 9.35 4.48 5.76
CA HIS A 213 7.94 4.66 6.06
C HIS A 213 7.79 5.39 7.40
N TYR A 214 6.95 4.94 8.34
CA TYR A 214 6.82 5.57 9.65
C TYR A 214 8.15 5.66 10.40
N ALA A 215 8.50 6.88 10.79
CA ALA A 215 9.64 7.18 11.65
C ALA A 215 9.36 8.46 12.45
N CYS A 216 9.20 8.30 13.77
CA CYS A 216 8.95 9.44 14.66
C CYS A 216 10.22 10.27 14.82
N ARG A 217 10.32 11.34 14.04
CA ARG A 217 11.45 12.29 14.02
C ARG A 217 11.03 13.65 13.46
N THR A 218 11.83 14.65 13.69
CA THR A 218 11.70 15.94 13.00
C THR A 218 12.18 15.86 11.56
N ARG A 219 11.81 16.82 10.73
CA ARG A 219 12.31 16.94 9.35
C ARG A 219 13.84 17.05 9.37
N ASN A 220 14.49 16.20 8.61
CA ASN A 220 15.97 16.13 8.51
C ASN A 220 16.68 15.97 9.87
N ASN A 221 16.00 15.37 10.86
CA ASN A 221 16.51 15.20 12.24
C ASN A 221 16.95 16.49 12.93
N ARG A 222 16.43 17.65 12.53
CA ARG A 222 16.81 18.95 13.13
C ARG A 222 16.19 19.10 14.52
N PRO A 223 16.99 19.38 15.57
CA PRO A 223 16.45 19.67 16.91
C PRO A 223 15.45 20.84 16.85
N GLY A 224 14.31 20.72 17.56
CA GLY A 224 13.24 21.74 17.57
C GLY A 224 12.49 21.94 16.24
N GLY A 225 12.83 21.18 15.20
CA GLY A 225 12.19 21.26 13.90
C GLY A 225 10.77 20.69 13.91
N LYS A 226 9.99 21.01 12.86
CA LYS A 226 8.66 20.41 12.65
C LYS A 226 8.76 18.90 12.51
N VAL A 227 7.79 18.17 13.06
CA VAL A 227 7.69 16.70 12.87
C VAL A 227 7.56 16.38 11.39
N SER A 228 8.31 15.38 10.95
CA SER A 228 8.23 14.84 9.59
C SER A 228 6.87 14.18 9.34
N GLU A 229 6.39 14.18 8.11
CA GLU A 229 5.17 13.45 7.74
C GLU A 229 5.36 11.92 7.90
N HIS A 230 6.60 11.42 7.85
CA HIS A 230 6.90 10.05 8.28
C HIS A 230 6.50 9.79 9.73
N GLY A 231 6.71 10.76 10.63
CA GLY A 231 6.32 10.65 12.03
C GLY A 231 4.81 10.64 12.29
N LYS A 232 4.02 10.87 11.26
CA LYS A 232 2.55 10.85 11.28
C LYS A 232 1.97 9.69 10.47
N GLY A 233 2.80 8.81 9.91
CA GLY A 233 2.38 7.74 9.00
C GLY A 233 1.86 8.24 7.65
N ARG A 234 2.20 9.47 7.28
CA ARG A 234 1.69 10.14 6.06
C ARG A 234 2.69 10.19 4.93
N ALA A 235 3.83 9.52 5.06
CA ALA A 235 4.87 9.51 4.03
C ALA A 235 5.43 8.11 3.79
N ILE A 236 5.91 7.92 2.55
CA ILE A 236 6.64 6.74 2.11
C ILE A 236 7.76 7.14 1.15
N ASP A 237 8.93 6.54 1.32
CA ASP A 237 10.10 6.73 0.47
C ASP A 237 10.33 5.51 -0.42
N ILE A 238 10.45 5.73 -1.72
CA ILE A 238 10.62 4.69 -2.74
C ILE A 238 12.02 4.80 -3.36
N ALA A 239 12.88 3.81 -3.10
CA ALA A 239 14.24 3.78 -3.65
C ALA A 239 14.33 3.13 -5.04
N GLY A 240 13.29 2.40 -5.46
CA GLY A 240 13.28 1.77 -6.77
C GLY A 240 12.07 0.89 -7.03
N VAL A 241 12.05 0.32 -8.23
CA VAL A 241 11.00 -0.58 -8.70
C VAL A 241 11.63 -1.92 -9.08
N MET A 242 11.15 -2.99 -8.50
CA MET A 242 11.50 -4.37 -8.86
C MET A 242 10.65 -4.81 -10.04
N LEU A 243 11.27 -5.35 -11.06
CA LEU A 243 10.61 -5.83 -12.28
C LEU A 243 10.41 -7.35 -12.24
N ARG A 244 9.54 -7.86 -13.09
CA ARG A 244 9.18 -9.29 -13.09
C ARG A 244 10.30 -10.21 -13.59
N ASP A 245 11.23 -9.69 -14.38
CA ASP A 245 12.45 -10.39 -14.83
C ASP A 245 13.56 -10.44 -13.78
N GLY A 246 13.31 -9.89 -12.57
CA GLY A 246 14.29 -9.78 -11.49
C GLY A 246 15.18 -8.55 -11.57
N SER A 247 15.12 -7.77 -12.63
CA SER A 247 15.87 -6.51 -12.73
C SER A 247 15.22 -5.39 -11.90
N GLU A 248 15.95 -4.30 -11.70
CA GLU A 248 15.51 -3.14 -10.90
C GLU A 248 15.66 -1.84 -11.69
N ILE A 249 14.72 -0.92 -11.47
CA ILE A 249 14.84 0.50 -11.78
C ILE A 249 15.19 1.21 -10.48
N SER A 250 16.42 1.69 -10.32
CA SER A 250 16.92 2.31 -9.10
C SER A 250 16.93 3.82 -9.19
N VAL A 251 16.34 4.52 -8.23
CA VAL A 251 16.36 6.00 -8.21
C VAL A 251 17.80 6.51 -8.21
N LEU A 252 18.67 5.93 -7.38
CA LEU A 252 20.07 6.36 -7.27
C LEU A 252 20.84 6.20 -8.59
N ARG A 253 20.67 5.04 -9.26
CA ARG A 253 21.50 4.71 -10.42
C ARG A 253 20.93 5.16 -11.77
N ASP A 254 19.61 5.16 -11.89
CA ASP A 254 18.96 5.26 -13.19
C ASP A 254 18.28 6.63 -13.41
N TRP A 255 18.25 7.53 -12.42
CA TRP A 255 17.57 8.84 -12.53
C TRP A 255 18.08 9.68 -13.71
N GLY A 256 19.38 9.59 -14.02
CA GLY A 256 20.04 10.46 -14.99
C GLY A 256 19.55 10.29 -16.44
N GLY A 257 19.09 9.10 -16.84
CA GLY A 257 18.77 8.90 -18.26
C GLY A 257 18.26 7.51 -18.65
N GLY A 258 18.21 7.28 -19.96
CA GLY A 258 17.74 6.03 -20.55
C GLY A 258 16.22 5.79 -20.35
N ALA A 259 15.77 4.58 -20.67
CA ALA A 259 14.37 4.19 -20.51
C ALA A 259 13.96 4.17 -19.03
N LYS A 260 14.83 3.67 -18.15
CA LYS A 260 14.60 3.61 -16.70
C LYS A 260 14.48 5.01 -16.09
N GLY A 261 15.35 5.96 -16.49
CA GLY A 261 15.29 7.33 -16.00
C GLY A 261 14.04 8.08 -16.49
N ARG A 262 13.59 7.82 -17.72
CA ARG A 262 12.30 8.36 -18.21
C ARG A 262 11.13 7.85 -17.37
N ALA A 263 11.12 6.55 -17.05
CA ALA A 263 10.11 5.95 -16.18
C ALA A 263 10.10 6.61 -14.79
N LEU A 264 11.27 6.76 -14.15
CA LEU A 264 11.38 7.41 -12.84
C LEU A 264 10.87 8.86 -12.85
N LYS A 265 11.23 9.64 -13.86
CA LYS A 265 10.75 11.02 -14.01
C LYS A 265 9.25 11.09 -14.27
N GLN A 266 8.69 10.12 -14.99
CA GLN A 266 7.24 10.02 -15.17
C GLN A 266 6.54 9.62 -13.87
N MET A 267 7.08 8.65 -13.12
CA MET A 267 6.59 8.26 -11.80
C MET A 267 6.55 9.46 -10.85
N HIS A 268 7.62 10.26 -10.82
CA HIS A 268 7.71 11.47 -10.02
C HIS A 268 6.64 12.50 -10.45
N ARG A 269 6.53 12.81 -11.74
CA ARG A 269 5.53 13.77 -12.25
C ARG A 269 4.10 13.35 -11.94
N THR A 270 3.78 12.05 -12.10
CA THR A 270 2.42 11.55 -11.85
C THR A 270 2.06 11.45 -10.37
N ALA A 271 3.04 11.49 -9.47
CA ALA A 271 2.82 11.60 -8.04
C ALA A 271 2.36 13.01 -7.64
N CYS A 272 2.83 14.04 -8.36
CA CYS A 272 2.43 15.42 -8.14
C CYS A 272 0.93 15.62 -8.35
N GLY A 273 0.27 16.33 -7.44
CA GLY A 273 -1.18 16.51 -7.43
C GLY A 273 -1.96 15.39 -6.72
N ARG A 274 -1.40 14.17 -6.67
CA ARG A 274 -1.96 13.07 -5.86
C ARG A 274 -1.44 13.13 -4.43
N PHE A 275 -0.14 13.31 -4.29
CA PHE A 275 0.54 13.56 -3.02
C PHE A 275 0.69 15.06 -2.77
N GLY A 276 0.81 15.44 -1.51
CA GLY A 276 0.99 16.83 -1.10
C GLY A 276 2.42 17.31 -1.28
N THR A 277 3.40 16.47 -0.92
CA THR A 277 4.82 16.71 -1.22
C THR A 277 5.36 15.56 -2.04
N VAL A 278 6.10 15.90 -3.10
CA VAL A 278 6.80 14.97 -3.98
C VAL A 278 8.22 15.47 -4.17
N LEU A 279 9.20 14.73 -3.64
CA LEU A 279 10.61 15.07 -3.75
C LEU A 279 11.37 13.92 -4.41
N GLY A 280 12.49 14.25 -5.04
CA GLY A 280 13.37 13.27 -5.67
C GLY A 280 14.76 13.85 -5.94
N PRO A 281 15.61 13.17 -6.70
CA PRO A 281 16.93 13.66 -7.04
C PRO A 281 16.87 15.04 -7.70
N GLY A 282 17.58 15.99 -7.12
CA GLY A 282 17.60 17.42 -7.53
C GLY A 282 16.72 18.32 -6.67
N SER A 283 15.87 17.80 -5.78
CA SER A 283 15.11 18.63 -4.84
C SER A 283 15.97 19.20 -3.71
N ASP A 284 16.81 18.37 -3.12
CA ASP A 284 17.78 18.71 -2.07
C ASP A 284 18.83 17.58 -1.88
N GLY A 285 19.72 17.75 -0.89
CA GLY A 285 20.78 16.76 -0.61
C GLY A 285 20.31 15.46 0.05
N TYR A 286 19.07 15.39 0.54
CA TYR A 286 18.53 14.25 1.28
C TYR A 286 17.78 13.26 0.40
N HIS A 287 17.35 13.65 -0.81
CA HIS A 287 16.49 12.85 -1.71
C HIS A 287 17.24 12.39 -2.97
N ARG A 288 18.53 12.06 -2.86
CA ARG A 288 19.35 11.64 -4.00
C ARG A 288 19.06 10.23 -4.49
N ASP A 289 18.59 9.35 -3.61
CA ASP A 289 18.49 7.90 -3.82
C ASP A 289 17.07 7.35 -3.69
N HIS A 290 16.10 8.23 -3.45
CA HIS A 290 14.69 7.85 -3.33
C HIS A 290 13.75 8.97 -3.77
N LEU A 291 12.49 8.57 -4.05
CA LEU A 291 11.37 9.46 -4.21
C LEU A 291 10.60 9.52 -2.89
N HIS A 292 10.46 10.71 -2.33
CA HIS A 292 9.64 10.96 -1.15
C HIS A 292 8.23 11.37 -1.56
N PHE A 293 7.24 10.68 -1.02
CA PHE A 293 5.82 10.99 -1.23
C PHE A 293 5.11 11.15 0.11
N ASP A 294 4.45 12.29 0.34
CA ASP A 294 3.62 12.48 1.51
C ASP A 294 2.21 13.02 1.17
N THR A 295 1.29 12.85 2.09
CA THR A 295 -0.10 13.28 1.96
C THR A 295 -0.41 14.56 2.75
N ALA A 296 0.61 15.37 3.06
CA ALA A 296 0.40 16.68 3.64
C ALA A 296 -0.47 17.55 2.71
N ARG A 297 -1.28 18.42 3.29
CA ARG A 297 -2.15 19.32 2.53
C ARG A 297 -1.69 20.76 2.71
N TYR A 298 -1.51 21.45 1.60
CA TYR A 298 -1.13 22.84 1.55
C TYR A 298 -2.20 23.66 0.82
N ARG A 299 -2.41 24.92 1.24
CA ARG A 299 -3.36 25.82 0.57
C ARG A 299 -2.95 26.14 -0.88
N SER A 300 -1.64 26.16 -1.15
CA SER A 300 -1.05 26.42 -2.46
C SER A 300 -1.04 25.22 -3.39
N GLY A 301 -1.61 24.07 -3.00
CA GLY A 301 -1.54 22.82 -3.77
C GLY A 301 -0.30 22.01 -3.44
N SER A 302 0.03 21.04 -4.29
CA SER A 302 1.14 20.12 -4.07
C SER A 302 2.50 20.79 -4.26
N TYR A 303 3.46 20.43 -3.41
CA TYR A 303 4.85 20.85 -3.52
C TYR A 303 5.66 19.74 -4.18
N CYS A 304 6.15 19.97 -5.41
CA CYS A 304 6.83 18.94 -6.24
C CYS A 304 8.18 19.47 -6.72
N ARG A 305 9.26 18.77 -6.37
CA ARG A 305 10.64 19.11 -6.74
C ARG A 305 11.51 17.89 -7.02
#